data_0eaae04a46b04037759da36a2292c032
#
_entry.id   0eaae04a46b04037759da36a2292c032
#
_cell.length_a   1.000
_cell.length_b   1.000
_cell.length_c   1.000
_cell.angle_alpha   90.00
_cell.angle_beta   90.00
_cell.angle_gamma   90.00
#
_symmetry.space_group_name_H-M   'P 1'
#
loop_
_entity.id
_entity.type
_entity.pdbx_description
1 polymer ?
#
loop_
_entity_poly.entity_id
_entity_poly.type
_entity_poly.pdbx_seq_one_letter_code
_entity_poly.pdbx_strand_id
1 'polypeptide(L)'
;MLTDSKCRTATTGGKALRKLSDDRGLQLWIYADGRKYWRLRYWVAGKEKSLSLGVYPEVSLRQARTRRDAERQRLAAGLDPSAERRADKLRAKLAAENSFEAVAREWYGKQVHTWVAHHAADVLRRLEHNIFPTLGARPIAQIEAPELLAAVRKIEERGAYDLAHRVLQVCGQVFRYGIATGRCTRDLAADLRGALTPHVKKNQAAVRPEELPDLLRAIATYDKLGERQTLLALQLMVLTFVRTGELIGALWSEIDLEAGLWIIPGERMKAGTEHLVPLARQAVAILQELKALGGGSRFVFPGRNRDKPISNNTMLFALYRLGYKGKMTGHGFRAVASTVLNEQGWRADVIERQLAHCERNEVRGAYNRAEYLAERARMMQAWADHVDALAKGAKVLPFKAA
;
A
#
# COMPACT_ATOMS: atom_id res chain seq x y z
N MET A 1 -55.78 -6.43 -34.24
CA MET A 1 -54.82 -5.52 -33.61
C MET A 1 -55.21 -5.24 -32.18
N LEU A 2 -54.27 -5.10 -31.29
CA LEU A 2 -54.51 -4.68 -29.90
C LEU A 2 -54.86 -3.20 -29.82
N THR A 3 -55.63 -2.85 -28.80
CA THR A 3 -55.90 -1.46 -28.40
C THR A 3 -55.36 -1.24 -27.00
N ASP A 4 -55.07 0.00 -26.63
CA ASP A 4 -54.55 0.29 -25.31
C ASP A 4 -55.53 -0.13 -24.19
N SER A 5 -56.84 0.04 -24.41
CA SER A 5 -57.88 -0.44 -23.52
C SER A 5 -57.80 -1.96 -23.32
N LYS A 6 -57.66 -2.75 -24.39
CA LYS A 6 -57.46 -4.20 -24.31
C LYS A 6 -56.21 -4.58 -23.57
N CYS A 7 -55.10 -3.85 -23.76
CA CYS A 7 -53.86 -4.10 -23.03
C CYS A 7 -54.02 -3.83 -21.52
N ARG A 8 -54.76 -2.78 -21.16
CA ARG A 8 -55.00 -2.38 -19.76
C ARG A 8 -55.85 -3.39 -19.03
N THR A 9 -56.98 -3.77 -19.61
CA THR A 9 -57.98 -4.66 -18.97
C THR A 9 -57.67 -6.15 -19.07
N ALA A 10 -56.70 -6.53 -19.90
CA ALA A 10 -56.38 -7.94 -20.12
C ALA A 10 -55.85 -8.61 -18.84
N THR A 11 -56.40 -9.76 -18.50
CA THR A 11 -55.97 -10.67 -17.44
C THR A 11 -55.61 -12.04 -17.99
N THR A 12 -55.01 -12.90 -17.20
CA THR A 12 -54.66 -14.26 -17.60
C THR A 12 -55.87 -15.17 -17.81
N GLY A 13 -57.03 -14.84 -17.23
CA GLY A 13 -58.22 -15.69 -17.25
C GLY A 13 -58.00 -17.03 -16.57
N GLY A 14 -57.24 -17.05 -15.46
CA GLY A 14 -56.92 -18.26 -14.69
C GLY A 14 -55.78 -19.10 -15.24
N LYS A 15 -55.12 -18.72 -16.32
CA LYS A 15 -53.97 -19.42 -16.90
C LYS A 15 -52.66 -18.88 -16.32
N ALA A 16 -51.63 -19.72 -16.25
CA ALA A 16 -50.28 -19.28 -15.84
C ALA A 16 -49.69 -18.21 -16.76
N LEU A 17 -49.99 -18.28 -18.06
CA LEU A 17 -49.56 -17.32 -19.08
C LEU A 17 -50.64 -17.18 -20.15
N ARG A 18 -51.00 -15.94 -20.48
CA ARG A 18 -51.85 -15.62 -21.66
C ARG A 18 -51.10 -14.75 -22.64
N LYS A 19 -51.16 -15.09 -23.93
CA LYS A 19 -50.50 -14.37 -25.01
C LYS A 19 -51.56 -13.69 -25.87
N LEU A 20 -51.52 -12.38 -26.00
CA LEU A 20 -52.35 -11.61 -26.89
C LEU A 20 -51.52 -11.13 -28.08
N SER A 21 -51.91 -11.49 -29.31
CA SER A 21 -51.20 -11.12 -30.51
C SER A 21 -51.65 -9.77 -31.04
N ASP A 22 -50.71 -8.95 -31.44
CA ASP A 22 -50.90 -7.74 -32.25
C ASP A 22 -50.45 -8.04 -33.70
N ASP A 23 -50.11 -7.01 -34.46
CA ASP A 23 -49.64 -7.13 -35.82
C ASP A 23 -48.13 -7.47 -35.87
N ARG A 24 -47.69 -8.11 -36.98
CA ARG A 24 -46.29 -8.34 -37.34
C ARG A 24 -45.44 -9.00 -36.28
N GLY A 25 -46.02 -9.96 -35.54
CA GLY A 25 -45.32 -10.75 -34.53
C GLY A 25 -45.21 -10.10 -33.14
N LEU A 26 -45.79 -8.91 -32.93
CA LEU A 26 -45.88 -8.30 -31.60
C LEU A 26 -46.89 -9.04 -30.74
N GLN A 27 -46.56 -9.35 -29.52
CA GLN A 27 -47.43 -10.03 -28.55
C GLN A 27 -47.33 -9.34 -27.18
N LEU A 28 -48.46 -9.30 -26.45
CA LEU A 28 -48.48 -8.96 -25.04
C LEU A 28 -48.62 -10.28 -24.24
N TRP A 29 -47.60 -10.60 -23.45
CA TRP A 29 -47.62 -11.75 -22.56
C TRP A 29 -48.02 -11.31 -21.16
N ILE A 30 -49.06 -11.95 -20.61
CA ILE A 30 -49.63 -11.64 -19.32
C ILE A 30 -49.43 -12.84 -18.42
N TYR A 31 -48.75 -12.64 -17.31
CA TYR A 31 -48.44 -13.67 -16.32
C TYR A 31 -49.48 -13.69 -15.20
N ALA A 32 -49.55 -14.79 -14.43
CA ALA A 32 -50.49 -14.99 -13.34
C ALA A 32 -50.36 -13.93 -12.22
N ASP A 33 -49.18 -13.38 -12.04
CA ASP A 33 -48.86 -12.29 -11.09
C ASP A 33 -49.30 -10.89 -11.59
N GLY A 34 -49.95 -10.82 -12.72
CA GLY A 34 -50.47 -9.57 -13.32
C GLY A 34 -49.43 -8.81 -14.15
N ARG A 35 -48.16 -9.21 -14.19
CA ARG A 35 -47.13 -8.56 -14.99
C ARG A 35 -47.38 -8.80 -16.48
N LYS A 36 -47.16 -7.75 -17.29
CA LYS A 36 -47.43 -7.75 -18.74
C LYS A 36 -46.14 -7.37 -19.50
N TYR A 37 -45.72 -8.21 -20.43
CA TYR A 37 -44.49 -8.03 -21.17
C TYR A 37 -44.74 -7.98 -22.67
N TRP A 38 -44.16 -7.01 -23.35
CA TRP A 38 -44.12 -6.97 -24.80
C TRP A 38 -43.07 -7.92 -25.33
N ARG A 39 -43.47 -8.79 -26.28
CA ARG A 39 -42.63 -9.76 -26.95
C ARG A 39 -42.80 -9.61 -28.46
N LEU A 40 -41.64 -9.66 -29.22
CA LEU A 40 -41.64 -9.84 -30.67
C LEU A 40 -41.33 -11.31 -30.96
N ARG A 41 -42.23 -11.97 -31.63
CA ARG A 41 -42.05 -13.32 -32.17
C ARG A 41 -41.54 -13.21 -33.60
N TYR A 42 -40.47 -13.91 -33.92
CA TYR A 42 -39.81 -13.88 -35.23
C TYR A 42 -39.10 -15.21 -35.53
N TRP A 43 -38.66 -15.41 -36.77
CA TRP A 43 -37.95 -16.60 -37.22
C TRP A 43 -36.59 -16.23 -37.76
N VAL A 44 -35.58 -17.04 -37.45
CA VAL A 44 -34.23 -16.98 -38.03
C VAL A 44 -33.80 -18.39 -38.33
N ALA A 45 -33.37 -18.64 -39.57
CA ALA A 45 -32.96 -19.95 -40.08
C ALA A 45 -33.96 -21.07 -39.74
N GLY A 46 -35.25 -20.83 -39.93
CA GLY A 46 -36.34 -21.78 -39.68
C GLY A 46 -36.72 -21.98 -38.21
N LYS A 47 -36.02 -21.34 -37.25
CA LYS A 47 -36.29 -21.46 -35.83
C LYS A 47 -37.06 -20.24 -35.31
N GLU A 48 -38.14 -20.50 -34.57
CA GLU A 48 -38.92 -19.47 -33.88
C GLU A 48 -38.10 -18.91 -32.69
N LYS A 49 -38.08 -17.59 -32.57
CA LYS A 49 -37.44 -16.85 -31.47
C LYS A 49 -38.38 -15.79 -30.94
N SER A 50 -38.15 -15.36 -29.71
CA SER A 50 -38.94 -14.32 -29.02
C SER A 50 -37.98 -13.32 -28.38
N LEU A 51 -38.20 -12.03 -28.63
CA LEU A 51 -37.43 -10.91 -28.11
C LEU A 51 -38.29 -10.07 -27.16
N SER A 52 -37.77 -9.72 -25.98
CA SER A 52 -38.45 -8.79 -25.07
C SER A 52 -38.31 -7.35 -25.58
N LEU A 53 -39.43 -6.63 -25.66
CA LEU A 53 -39.52 -5.23 -26.05
C LEU A 53 -39.81 -4.28 -24.89
N GLY A 54 -40.04 -4.80 -23.67
CA GLY A 54 -40.28 -4.04 -22.46
C GLY A 54 -41.53 -4.48 -21.70
N VAL A 55 -41.81 -3.77 -20.63
CA VAL A 55 -42.92 -4.05 -19.69
C VAL A 55 -44.05 -3.04 -19.90
N TYR A 56 -45.29 -3.51 -19.98
CA TYR A 56 -46.48 -2.65 -19.95
C TYR A 56 -46.86 -2.37 -18.50
N PRO A 57 -47.23 -1.13 -18.09
CA PRO A 57 -47.52 0.05 -18.93
C PRO A 57 -46.31 0.97 -19.18
N GLU A 58 -45.10 0.72 -18.62
CA GLU A 58 -43.91 1.54 -18.82
C GLU A 58 -43.59 1.74 -20.31
N VAL A 59 -43.77 0.68 -21.10
CA VAL A 59 -43.73 0.72 -22.56
C VAL A 59 -45.17 0.66 -23.06
N SER A 60 -45.69 1.76 -23.61
CA SER A 60 -47.02 1.83 -24.20
C SER A 60 -47.13 0.97 -25.46
N LEU A 61 -48.33 0.66 -25.92
CA LEU A 61 -48.57 -0.08 -27.14
C LEU A 61 -47.92 0.62 -28.37
N ARG A 62 -47.96 1.96 -28.46
CA ARG A 62 -47.33 2.74 -29.48
C ARG A 62 -45.82 2.55 -29.48
N GLN A 63 -45.19 2.67 -28.32
CA GLN A 63 -43.75 2.46 -28.19
C GLN A 63 -43.35 1.03 -28.49
N ALA A 64 -44.16 0.04 -28.11
CA ALA A 64 -43.91 -1.37 -28.41
C ALA A 64 -43.93 -1.63 -29.93
N ARG A 65 -44.84 -1.00 -30.64
CA ARG A 65 -44.90 -1.06 -32.13
C ARG A 65 -43.67 -0.43 -32.75
N THR A 66 -43.28 0.74 -32.30
CA THR A 66 -42.01 1.39 -32.79
C THR A 66 -40.79 0.51 -32.55
N ARG A 67 -40.66 -0.07 -31.37
CA ARG A 67 -39.54 -1.00 -31.05
C ARG A 67 -39.62 -2.26 -31.92
N ARG A 68 -40.80 -2.81 -32.12
CA ARG A 68 -41.00 -3.94 -33.05
C ARG A 68 -40.49 -3.61 -34.43
N ASP A 69 -40.90 -2.46 -34.96
CA ASP A 69 -40.57 -2.09 -36.37
C ASP A 69 -39.06 -1.86 -36.52
N ALA A 70 -38.36 -1.27 -35.54
CA ALA A 70 -36.92 -1.16 -35.49
C ALA A 70 -36.23 -2.54 -35.47
N GLU A 71 -36.68 -3.48 -34.66
CA GLU A 71 -36.10 -4.82 -34.62
C GLU A 71 -36.42 -5.62 -35.91
N ARG A 72 -37.54 -5.39 -36.53
CA ARG A 72 -37.87 -5.98 -37.86
C ARG A 72 -36.96 -5.44 -38.99
N GLN A 73 -36.60 -4.16 -38.96
CA GLN A 73 -35.61 -3.62 -39.87
C GLN A 73 -34.24 -4.30 -39.72
N ARG A 74 -33.80 -4.56 -38.48
CA ARG A 74 -32.57 -5.32 -38.23
C ARG A 74 -32.64 -6.75 -38.77
N LEU A 75 -33.78 -7.42 -38.55
CA LEU A 75 -33.99 -8.77 -39.09
C LEU A 75 -33.95 -8.78 -40.62
N ALA A 76 -34.55 -7.77 -41.30
CA ALA A 76 -34.51 -7.63 -42.76
C ALA A 76 -33.06 -7.37 -43.27
N ALA A 77 -32.21 -6.75 -42.47
CA ALA A 77 -30.78 -6.59 -42.74
C ALA A 77 -29.95 -7.86 -42.41
N GLY A 78 -30.57 -8.99 -42.07
CA GLY A 78 -29.91 -10.25 -41.75
C GLY A 78 -29.33 -10.35 -40.36
N LEU A 79 -29.59 -9.37 -39.46
CA LEU A 79 -29.09 -9.35 -38.10
C LEU A 79 -30.10 -10.02 -37.14
N ASP A 80 -29.64 -10.96 -36.27
CA ASP A 80 -30.46 -11.57 -35.23
C ASP A 80 -30.34 -10.76 -33.94
N PRO A 81 -31.39 -10.01 -33.52
CA PRO A 81 -31.32 -9.16 -32.35
C PRO A 81 -31.04 -9.91 -31.05
N SER A 82 -31.47 -11.18 -30.95
CA SER A 82 -31.17 -12.02 -29.75
C SER A 82 -29.73 -12.49 -29.72
N ALA A 83 -29.09 -12.72 -30.86
CA ALA A 83 -27.68 -13.07 -30.97
C ALA A 83 -26.80 -11.85 -30.64
N GLU A 84 -27.16 -10.68 -31.20
CA GLU A 84 -26.46 -9.42 -30.91
C GLU A 84 -26.48 -9.09 -29.44
N ARG A 85 -27.66 -9.10 -28.79
CA ARG A 85 -27.77 -8.84 -27.32
C ARG A 85 -26.95 -9.83 -26.49
N ARG A 86 -26.87 -11.10 -26.91
CA ARG A 86 -26.01 -12.09 -26.24
C ARG A 86 -24.54 -11.79 -26.44
N ALA A 87 -24.15 -11.44 -27.65
CA ALA A 87 -22.77 -11.06 -27.96
C ALA A 87 -22.34 -9.80 -27.20
N ASP A 88 -23.23 -8.78 -27.11
CA ASP A 88 -22.98 -7.57 -26.35
C ASP A 88 -22.83 -7.86 -24.85
N LYS A 89 -23.71 -8.69 -24.31
CA LYS A 89 -23.61 -9.09 -22.89
C LYS A 89 -22.34 -9.87 -22.61
N LEU A 90 -21.93 -10.75 -23.53
CA LEU A 90 -20.66 -11.47 -23.41
C LEU A 90 -19.47 -10.53 -23.54
N ARG A 91 -19.49 -9.59 -24.50
CA ARG A 91 -18.46 -8.55 -24.65
C ARG A 91 -18.33 -7.69 -23.40
N ALA A 92 -19.46 -7.24 -22.84
CA ALA A 92 -19.49 -6.47 -21.59
C ALA A 92 -18.92 -7.27 -20.41
N LYS A 93 -19.26 -8.56 -20.31
CA LYS A 93 -18.70 -9.46 -19.27
C LYS A 93 -17.19 -9.62 -19.41
N LEU A 94 -16.72 -9.94 -20.62
CA LEU A 94 -15.29 -10.07 -20.91
C LEU A 94 -14.53 -8.75 -20.68
N ALA A 95 -15.14 -7.62 -21.04
CA ALA A 95 -14.57 -6.31 -20.77
C ALA A 95 -14.43 -6.03 -19.26
N ALA A 96 -15.43 -6.41 -18.47
CA ALA A 96 -15.40 -6.27 -17.01
C ALA A 96 -14.35 -7.19 -16.36
N GLU A 97 -14.25 -8.45 -16.80
CA GLU A 97 -13.25 -9.41 -16.34
C GLU A 97 -11.82 -9.03 -16.74
N ASN A 98 -11.65 -8.30 -17.84
CA ASN A 98 -10.39 -7.79 -18.32
C ASN A 98 -10.20 -6.27 -18.03
N SER A 99 -10.98 -5.70 -17.12
CA SER A 99 -10.76 -4.34 -16.66
C SER A 99 -9.42 -4.21 -15.93
N PHE A 100 -8.82 -3.00 -15.94
CA PHE A 100 -7.56 -2.76 -15.25
C PHE A 100 -7.64 -3.13 -13.76
N GLU A 101 -8.74 -2.80 -13.10
CA GLU A 101 -8.95 -3.15 -11.68
C GLU A 101 -9.04 -4.67 -11.46
N ALA A 102 -9.77 -5.40 -12.31
CA ALA A 102 -9.88 -6.85 -12.17
C ALA A 102 -8.51 -7.53 -12.33
N VAL A 103 -7.74 -7.11 -13.34
CA VAL A 103 -6.37 -7.61 -13.57
C VAL A 103 -5.43 -7.22 -12.44
N ALA A 104 -5.53 -5.99 -11.93
CA ALA A 104 -4.70 -5.50 -10.83
C ALA A 104 -4.99 -6.24 -9.52
N ARG A 105 -6.26 -6.52 -9.20
CA ARG A 105 -6.64 -7.28 -8.00
C ARG A 105 -6.21 -8.74 -8.09
N GLU A 106 -6.31 -9.34 -9.27
CA GLU A 106 -5.80 -10.70 -9.50
C GLU A 106 -4.27 -10.75 -9.35
N TRP A 107 -3.54 -9.83 -9.98
CA TRP A 107 -2.09 -9.69 -9.80
C TRP A 107 -1.73 -9.49 -8.33
N TYR A 108 -2.41 -8.60 -7.62
CA TYR A 108 -2.21 -8.36 -6.20
C TYR A 108 -2.39 -9.64 -5.38
N GLY A 109 -3.45 -10.41 -5.64
CA GLY A 109 -3.70 -11.70 -4.97
C GLY A 109 -2.57 -12.72 -5.16
N LYS A 110 -1.85 -12.68 -6.29
CA LYS A 110 -0.68 -13.52 -6.54
C LYS A 110 0.57 -13.03 -5.79
N GLN A 111 0.69 -11.71 -5.57
CA GLN A 111 1.88 -11.11 -4.96
C GLN A 111 1.79 -10.95 -3.44
N VAL A 112 0.59 -10.82 -2.88
CA VAL A 112 0.36 -10.48 -1.47
C VAL A 112 1.10 -11.37 -0.48
N HIS A 113 1.26 -12.65 -0.80
CA HIS A 113 1.95 -13.63 0.04
C HIS A 113 3.47 -13.42 0.14
N THR A 114 4.04 -12.66 -0.79
CA THR A 114 5.49 -12.35 -0.79
C THR A 114 5.81 -11.06 -0.06
N TRP A 115 4.79 -10.31 0.37
CA TRP A 115 4.95 -8.98 0.97
C TRP A 115 4.60 -8.97 2.45
N VAL A 116 5.25 -8.09 3.19
CA VAL A 116 4.81 -7.76 4.55
C VAL A 116 3.48 -7.01 4.49
N ALA A 117 2.61 -7.26 5.47
CA ALA A 117 1.20 -6.82 5.45
C ALA A 117 1.00 -5.32 5.18
N HIS A 118 1.83 -4.45 5.79
CA HIS A 118 1.70 -3.00 5.58
C HIS A 118 2.08 -2.58 4.15
N HIS A 119 3.10 -3.21 3.53
CA HIS A 119 3.48 -2.94 2.15
C HIS A 119 2.38 -3.38 1.19
N ALA A 120 1.80 -4.56 1.40
CA ALA A 120 0.67 -5.06 0.63
C ALA A 120 -0.52 -4.08 0.68
N ALA A 121 -0.90 -3.62 1.88
CA ALA A 121 -1.96 -2.64 2.05
C ALA A 121 -1.65 -1.31 1.34
N ASP A 122 -0.40 -0.84 1.38
CA ASP A 122 0.02 0.38 0.71
C ASP A 122 -0.05 0.27 -0.82
N VAL A 123 0.34 -0.86 -1.39
CA VAL A 123 0.27 -1.10 -2.85
C VAL A 123 -1.18 -1.03 -3.32
N LEU A 124 -2.08 -1.75 -2.66
CA LEU A 124 -3.50 -1.76 -3.03
C LEU A 124 -4.12 -0.38 -2.87
N ARG A 125 -3.91 0.28 -1.73
CA ARG A 125 -4.41 1.64 -1.45
C ARG A 125 -3.95 2.66 -2.49
N ARG A 126 -2.70 2.57 -2.97
CA ARG A 126 -2.18 3.44 -4.04
C ARG A 126 -2.98 3.30 -5.33
N LEU A 127 -3.31 2.08 -5.74
CA LEU A 127 -4.13 1.82 -6.92
C LEU A 127 -5.56 2.31 -6.72
N GLU A 128 -6.19 1.96 -5.58
CA GLU A 128 -7.57 2.32 -5.25
C GLU A 128 -7.81 3.83 -5.22
N HIS A 129 -6.86 4.60 -4.68
CA HIS A 129 -7.04 6.03 -4.54
C HIS A 129 -6.60 6.84 -5.77
N ASN A 130 -5.70 6.31 -6.59
CA ASN A 130 -5.10 7.12 -7.64
C ASN A 130 -5.40 6.64 -9.07
N ILE A 131 -5.66 5.36 -9.28
CA ILE A 131 -5.80 4.78 -10.62
C ILE A 131 -7.21 4.22 -10.86
N PHE A 132 -7.75 3.43 -9.93
CA PHE A 132 -9.07 2.81 -10.12
C PHE A 132 -10.21 3.80 -10.36
N PRO A 133 -10.25 5.00 -9.75
CA PRO A 133 -11.32 5.96 -10.02
C PRO A 133 -11.40 6.43 -11.49
N THR A 134 -10.31 6.37 -12.23
CA THR A 134 -10.24 6.86 -13.62
C THR A 134 -10.09 5.74 -14.64
N LEU A 135 -9.29 4.73 -14.33
CA LEU A 135 -8.91 3.67 -15.27
C LEU A 135 -9.40 2.28 -14.85
N GLY A 136 -9.89 2.13 -13.61
CA GLY A 136 -10.20 0.82 -13.05
C GLY A 136 -11.21 0.02 -13.87
N ALA A 137 -12.29 0.64 -14.31
CA ALA A 137 -13.34 -0.01 -15.10
C ALA A 137 -13.00 -0.19 -16.59
N ARG A 138 -11.90 0.43 -17.09
CA ARG A 138 -11.49 0.34 -18.49
C ARG A 138 -10.88 -1.04 -18.78
N PRO A 139 -11.20 -1.69 -19.92
CA PRO A 139 -10.46 -2.87 -20.37
C PRO A 139 -8.96 -2.55 -20.50
N ILE A 140 -8.09 -3.36 -19.89
CA ILE A 140 -6.65 -3.08 -19.83
C ILE A 140 -6.00 -2.94 -21.19
N ALA A 141 -6.49 -3.69 -22.20
CA ALA A 141 -6.00 -3.62 -23.57
C ALA A 141 -6.39 -2.32 -24.31
N GLN A 142 -7.36 -1.55 -23.80
CA GLN A 142 -7.88 -0.33 -24.43
C GLN A 142 -7.36 0.95 -23.74
N ILE A 143 -6.57 0.82 -22.71
CA ILE A 143 -5.94 1.96 -22.05
C ILE A 143 -4.78 2.43 -22.94
N GLU A 144 -4.71 3.75 -23.14
CA GLU A 144 -3.65 4.41 -23.90
C GLU A 144 -2.64 5.07 -22.95
N ALA A 145 -1.38 5.19 -23.39
CA ALA A 145 -0.32 5.82 -22.60
C ALA A 145 -0.65 7.25 -22.12
N PRO A 146 -1.29 8.13 -22.92
CA PRO A 146 -1.72 9.45 -22.46
C PRO A 146 -2.75 9.40 -21.32
N GLU A 147 -3.64 8.42 -21.30
CA GLU A 147 -4.64 8.24 -20.23
C GLU A 147 -3.97 7.87 -18.90
N LEU A 148 -3.03 6.91 -18.94
CA LEU A 148 -2.24 6.53 -17.78
C LEU A 148 -1.40 7.70 -17.29
N LEU A 149 -0.76 8.44 -18.19
CA LEU A 149 0.03 9.63 -17.84
C LEU A 149 -0.83 10.69 -17.16
N ALA A 150 -2.01 10.98 -17.69
CA ALA A 150 -2.93 11.94 -17.11
C ALA A 150 -3.37 11.53 -15.69
N ALA A 151 -3.64 10.25 -15.46
CA ALA A 151 -3.99 9.74 -14.12
C ALA A 151 -2.83 9.92 -13.12
N VAL A 152 -1.59 9.65 -13.55
CA VAL A 152 -0.41 9.76 -12.68
C VAL A 152 -0.02 11.22 -12.46
N ARG A 153 -0.17 12.11 -13.45
CA ARG A 153 0.09 13.56 -13.31
C ARG A 153 -0.81 14.23 -12.28
N LYS A 154 -2.04 13.78 -12.07
CA LYS A 154 -2.88 14.24 -10.96
C LYS A 154 -2.23 14.02 -9.58
N ILE A 155 -1.31 13.06 -9.47
CA ILE A 155 -0.54 12.85 -8.24
C ILE A 155 0.59 13.87 -8.14
N GLU A 156 1.25 14.19 -9.27
CA GLU A 156 2.30 15.23 -9.34
C GLU A 156 1.75 16.62 -9.02
N GLU A 157 0.54 16.96 -9.51
CA GLU A 157 -0.13 18.24 -9.26
C GLU A 157 -0.34 18.50 -7.75
N ARG A 158 -0.41 17.44 -6.94
CA ARG A 158 -0.45 17.52 -5.47
C ARG A 158 0.93 17.65 -4.82
N GLY A 159 2.02 17.77 -5.61
CA GLY A 159 3.39 17.77 -5.13
C GLY A 159 3.94 16.42 -4.68
N ALA A 160 3.21 15.33 -4.92
CA ALA A 160 3.56 13.99 -4.44
C ALA A 160 4.40 13.20 -5.47
N TYR A 161 5.53 13.74 -5.91
CA TYR A 161 6.36 13.20 -7.00
C TYR A 161 6.82 11.74 -6.76
N ASP A 162 7.33 11.42 -5.56
CA ASP A 162 7.72 10.05 -5.22
C ASP A 162 6.55 9.06 -5.33
N LEU A 163 5.36 9.47 -4.89
CA LEU A 163 4.15 8.65 -5.00
C LEU A 163 3.76 8.42 -6.47
N ALA A 164 3.87 9.45 -7.33
CA ALA A 164 3.59 9.34 -8.75
C ALA A 164 4.48 8.26 -9.42
N HIS A 165 5.79 8.31 -9.17
CA HIS A 165 6.73 7.31 -9.66
C HIS A 165 6.41 5.90 -9.14
N ARG A 166 6.09 5.75 -7.85
CA ARG A 166 5.72 4.45 -7.26
C ARG A 166 4.42 3.90 -7.84
N VAL A 167 3.42 4.75 -8.07
CA VAL A 167 2.15 4.34 -8.68
C VAL A 167 2.38 3.90 -10.12
N LEU A 168 3.14 4.64 -10.92
CA LEU A 168 3.50 4.25 -12.28
C LEU A 168 4.24 2.91 -12.31
N GLN A 169 5.18 2.70 -11.39
CA GLN A 169 5.89 1.42 -11.26
C GLN A 169 4.94 0.25 -10.97
N VAL A 170 3.96 0.44 -10.09
CA VAL A 170 2.95 -0.59 -9.78
C VAL A 170 2.06 -0.84 -11.00
N CYS A 171 1.62 0.20 -11.73
CA CYS A 171 0.88 0.04 -12.98
C CYS A 171 1.67 -0.81 -13.99
N GLY A 172 2.98 -0.59 -14.12
CA GLY A 172 3.83 -1.40 -14.99
C GLY A 172 3.86 -2.88 -14.58
N GLN A 173 3.84 -3.18 -13.29
CA GLN A 173 3.74 -4.57 -12.81
C GLN A 173 2.40 -5.20 -13.21
N VAL A 174 1.31 -4.45 -13.11
CA VAL A 174 -0.02 -4.89 -13.54
C VAL A 174 -0.08 -5.12 -15.05
N PHE A 175 0.46 -4.20 -15.87
CA PHE A 175 0.53 -4.38 -17.32
C PHE A 175 1.35 -5.60 -17.70
N ARG A 176 2.52 -5.81 -17.12
CA ARG A 176 3.35 -7.01 -17.37
C ARG A 176 2.62 -8.30 -16.99
N TYR A 177 1.86 -8.29 -15.90
CA TYR A 177 0.99 -9.41 -15.56
C TYR A 177 -0.11 -9.60 -16.60
N GLY A 178 -0.74 -8.51 -17.08
CA GLY A 178 -1.71 -8.53 -18.17
C GLY A 178 -1.14 -9.12 -19.46
N ILE A 179 0.12 -8.80 -19.81
CA ILE A 179 0.84 -9.38 -20.95
C ILE A 179 1.05 -10.88 -20.73
N ALA A 180 1.57 -11.28 -19.58
CA ALA A 180 1.82 -12.68 -19.27
C ALA A 180 0.55 -13.54 -19.27
N THR A 181 -0.61 -12.94 -19.00
CA THR A 181 -1.93 -13.61 -19.02
C THR A 181 -2.71 -13.40 -20.32
N GLY A 182 -2.11 -12.77 -21.34
CA GLY A 182 -2.72 -12.57 -22.68
C GLY A 182 -3.85 -11.52 -22.72
N ARG A 183 -3.95 -10.65 -21.71
CA ARG A 183 -5.02 -9.64 -21.60
C ARG A 183 -4.66 -8.29 -22.21
N CYS A 184 -3.38 -8.02 -22.41
CA CYS A 184 -2.86 -6.86 -23.13
C CYS A 184 -1.52 -7.22 -23.79
N THR A 185 -1.02 -6.34 -24.66
CA THR A 185 0.20 -6.61 -25.45
C THR A 185 1.37 -5.70 -25.11
N ARG A 186 1.17 -4.68 -24.24
CA ARG A 186 2.16 -3.62 -24.03
C ARG A 186 2.17 -3.16 -22.57
N ASP A 187 3.37 -2.87 -22.04
CA ASP A 187 3.58 -2.21 -20.75
C ASP A 187 3.65 -0.70 -20.95
N LEU A 188 2.52 -0.02 -20.78
CA LEU A 188 2.42 1.43 -20.96
C LEU A 188 3.28 2.23 -20.00
N ALA A 189 3.55 1.67 -18.80
CA ALA A 189 4.40 2.36 -17.83
C ALA A 189 5.87 2.40 -18.29
N ALA A 190 6.33 1.42 -19.05
CA ALA A 190 7.65 1.43 -19.67
C ALA A 190 7.79 2.55 -20.71
N ASP A 191 6.73 2.82 -21.48
CA ASP A 191 6.70 3.88 -22.49
C ASP A 191 6.73 5.29 -21.87
N LEU A 192 6.28 5.40 -20.62
CA LEU A 192 6.21 6.67 -19.89
C LEU A 192 7.49 6.96 -19.06
N ARG A 193 8.58 6.22 -19.29
CA ARG A 193 9.87 6.55 -18.66
C ARG A 193 10.32 7.95 -19.02
N GLY A 194 10.65 8.75 -18.00
CA GLY A 194 11.06 10.15 -18.19
C GLY A 194 9.93 11.14 -18.40
N ALA A 195 8.65 10.70 -18.49
CA ALA A 195 7.50 11.58 -18.66
C ALA A 195 7.04 12.28 -17.37
N LEU A 196 7.51 11.80 -16.20
CA LEU A 196 7.24 12.39 -14.91
C LEU A 196 8.39 13.28 -14.45
N THR A 197 8.06 14.28 -13.64
CA THR A 197 9.05 15.15 -12.99
C THR A 197 10.03 14.32 -12.17
N PRO A 198 11.35 14.46 -12.37
CA PRO A 198 12.34 13.72 -11.61
C PRO A 198 12.18 13.97 -10.11
N HIS A 199 12.09 12.90 -9.33
CA HIS A 199 12.09 12.99 -7.87
C HIS A 199 13.53 12.95 -7.35
N VAL A 200 14.01 14.07 -6.84
CA VAL A 200 15.29 14.12 -6.15
C VAL A 200 15.12 13.51 -4.76
N LYS A 201 15.68 12.32 -4.57
CA LYS A 201 15.65 11.65 -3.26
C LYS A 201 16.45 12.47 -2.26
N LYS A 202 15.78 13.07 -1.27
CA LYS A 202 16.44 13.72 -0.15
C LYS A 202 16.82 12.67 0.89
N ASN A 203 18.05 12.72 1.37
CA ASN A 203 18.46 11.93 2.51
C ASN A 203 17.64 12.33 3.75
N GLN A 204 17.48 11.39 4.68
CA GLN A 204 16.83 11.71 5.95
C GLN A 204 17.65 12.77 6.68
N ALA A 205 16.95 13.76 7.22
CA ALA A 205 17.59 14.85 7.93
C ALA A 205 18.35 14.32 9.16
N ALA A 206 19.60 14.72 9.28
CA ALA A 206 20.50 14.41 10.37
C ALA A 206 21.31 15.68 10.71
N VAL A 207 21.52 15.95 11.99
CA VAL A 207 22.42 16.99 12.45
C VAL A 207 23.87 16.59 12.12
N ARG A 208 24.75 17.57 11.99
CA ARG A 208 26.18 17.31 11.87
C ARG A 208 26.76 16.89 13.22
N PRO A 209 27.91 16.19 13.26
CA PRO A 209 28.55 15.79 14.50
C PRO A 209 28.75 16.95 15.49
N GLU A 210 29.09 18.15 15.01
CA GLU A 210 29.32 19.33 15.81
C GLU A 210 28.04 19.87 16.49
N GLU A 211 26.88 19.58 15.92
CA GLU A 211 25.55 19.96 16.43
C GLU A 211 24.96 18.92 17.40
N LEU A 212 25.59 17.74 17.49
CA LEU A 212 25.11 16.65 18.34
C LEU A 212 25.06 17.05 19.84
N PRO A 213 26.02 17.77 20.42
CA PRO A 213 25.97 18.20 21.82
C PRO A 213 24.71 19.01 22.16
N ASP A 214 24.31 19.91 21.26
CA ASP A 214 23.10 20.74 21.46
C ASP A 214 21.82 19.90 21.42
N LEU A 215 21.77 18.94 20.47
CA LEU A 215 20.66 17.99 20.39
C LEU A 215 20.54 17.14 21.66
N LEU A 216 21.67 16.62 22.18
CA LEU A 216 21.69 15.81 23.39
C LEU A 216 21.20 16.58 24.61
N ARG A 217 21.64 17.85 24.77
CA ARG A 217 21.14 18.74 25.84
C ARG A 217 19.65 19.04 25.70
N ALA A 218 19.19 19.28 24.45
CA ALA A 218 17.76 19.48 24.21
C ALA A 218 16.95 18.22 24.55
N ILE A 219 17.43 17.02 24.16
CA ILE A 219 16.76 15.76 24.52
C ILE A 219 16.67 15.62 26.04
N ALA A 220 17.74 15.93 26.79
CA ALA A 220 17.76 15.82 28.24
C ALA A 220 16.70 16.67 28.96
N THR A 221 16.16 17.70 28.32
CA THR A 221 15.09 18.56 28.86
C THR A 221 13.68 18.18 28.43
N TYR A 222 13.52 17.09 27.67
CA TYR A 222 12.24 16.75 27.04
C TYR A 222 11.13 16.40 28.05
N ASP A 223 11.46 15.93 29.25
CA ASP A 223 10.50 15.66 30.32
C ASP A 223 9.68 16.89 30.76
N LYS A 224 10.18 18.10 30.47
CA LYS A 224 9.43 19.35 30.65
C LYS A 224 8.38 19.59 29.53
N LEU A 225 8.47 18.90 28.42
CA LEU A 225 7.64 19.06 27.23
C LEU A 225 6.74 17.88 26.94
N GLY A 226 7.01 16.70 27.53
CA GLY A 226 6.32 15.47 27.24
C GLY A 226 6.60 14.38 28.26
N GLU A 227 6.19 13.16 27.89
CA GLU A 227 6.25 11.99 28.76
C GLU A 227 7.70 11.51 28.97
N ARG A 228 8.03 11.09 30.21
CA ARG A 228 9.32 10.50 30.59
C ARG A 228 9.70 9.32 29.70
N GLN A 229 8.74 8.45 29.38
CA GLN A 229 8.96 7.32 28.46
C GLN A 229 9.48 7.77 27.09
N THR A 230 8.99 8.89 26.54
CA THR A 230 9.44 9.41 25.26
C THR A 230 10.85 9.98 25.33
N LEU A 231 11.23 10.63 26.43
CA LEU A 231 12.61 11.04 26.70
C LEU A 231 13.54 9.82 26.68
N LEU A 232 13.20 8.79 27.45
CA LEU A 232 14.01 7.57 27.55
C LEU A 232 14.10 6.83 26.20
N ALA A 233 13.01 6.87 25.37
CA ALA A 233 13.04 6.33 24.01
C ALA A 233 14.02 7.10 23.11
N LEU A 234 14.07 8.44 23.20
CA LEU A 234 15.03 9.25 22.47
C LEU A 234 16.46 8.96 22.89
N GLN A 235 16.72 8.88 24.20
CA GLN A 235 18.04 8.56 24.73
C GLN A 235 18.49 7.15 24.29
N LEU A 236 17.61 6.16 24.39
CA LEU A 236 17.94 4.79 23.94
C LEU A 236 18.17 4.74 22.41
N MET A 237 17.42 5.53 21.63
CA MET A 237 17.66 5.67 20.19
C MET A 237 19.05 6.22 19.88
N VAL A 238 19.51 7.24 20.62
CA VAL A 238 20.87 7.79 20.49
C VAL A 238 21.91 6.71 20.78
N LEU A 239 21.72 5.97 21.89
CA LEU A 239 22.72 5.01 22.36
C LEU A 239 22.81 3.75 21.50
N THR A 240 21.69 3.27 20.96
CA THR A 240 21.63 2.00 20.21
C THR A 240 21.60 2.18 18.71
N PHE A 241 21.19 3.34 18.25
CA PHE A 241 20.95 3.73 16.83
C PHE A 241 20.34 2.62 15.97
N VAL A 242 19.48 1.79 16.55
CA VAL A 242 18.60 0.84 15.84
C VAL A 242 17.55 1.58 15.02
N ARG A 243 16.82 0.91 14.12
CA ARG A 243 15.73 1.57 13.39
C ARG A 243 14.58 1.93 14.32
N THR A 244 13.90 3.04 14.04
CA THR A 244 12.76 3.51 14.85
C THR A 244 11.71 2.42 15.07
N GLY A 245 11.38 1.65 14.03
CA GLY A 245 10.41 0.55 14.14
C GLY A 245 10.91 -0.60 15.02
N GLU A 246 12.22 -0.88 15.02
CA GLU A 246 12.85 -1.87 15.90
C GLU A 246 12.76 -1.41 17.36
N LEU A 247 13.08 -0.13 17.64
CA LEU A 247 13.04 0.43 18.98
C LEU A 247 11.63 0.43 19.57
N ILE A 248 10.66 1.05 18.89
CA ILE A 248 9.31 1.21 19.44
C ILE A 248 8.60 -0.13 19.63
N GLY A 249 8.88 -1.11 18.78
CA GLY A 249 8.31 -2.45 18.88
C GLY A 249 9.06 -3.40 19.83
N ALA A 250 10.07 -2.92 20.57
CA ALA A 250 10.86 -3.74 21.48
C ALA A 250 9.99 -4.44 22.54
N LEU A 251 10.26 -5.72 22.74
CA LEU A 251 9.62 -6.54 23.77
C LEU A 251 10.60 -6.81 24.91
N TRP A 252 10.10 -6.89 26.13
CA TRP A 252 10.94 -7.27 27.27
C TRP A 252 11.53 -8.67 27.15
N SER A 253 10.87 -9.57 26.43
CA SER A 253 11.39 -10.92 26.16
C SER A 253 12.61 -10.95 25.23
N GLU A 254 12.92 -9.83 24.55
CA GLU A 254 14.07 -9.69 23.66
C GLU A 254 15.31 -9.15 24.38
N ILE A 255 15.18 -8.70 25.63
CA ILE A 255 16.20 -7.94 26.34
C ILE A 255 16.72 -8.75 27.52
N ASP A 256 18.01 -9.08 27.48
CA ASP A 256 18.76 -9.61 28.61
C ASP A 256 19.55 -8.46 29.27
N LEU A 257 19.03 -7.98 30.40
CA LEU A 257 19.65 -6.88 31.14
C LEU A 257 20.93 -7.31 31.88
N GLU A 258 21.07 -8.60 32.24
CA GLU A 258 22.25 -9.13 32.92
C GLU A 258 23.40 -9.32 31.95
N ALA A 259 23.13 -9.89 30.78
CA ALA A 259 24.12 -10.03 29.72
C ALA A 259 24.38 -8.72 28.97
N GLY A 260 23.57 -7.67 29.16
CA GLY A 260 23.66 -6.42 28.41
C GLY A 260 23.43 -6.62 26.89
N LEU A 261 22.42 -7.40 26.54
CA LEU A 261 22.16 -7.80 25.15
C LEU A 261 20.69 -7.64 24.80
N TRP A 262 20.40 -7.07 23.64
CA TRP A 262 19.07 -7.03 23.05
C TRP A 262 19.08 -7.87 21.76
N ILE A 263 18.22 -8.90 21.71
CA ILE A 263 18.09 -9.83 20.58
C ILE A 263 16.81 -9.49 19.82
N ILE A 264 16.95 -8.85 18.66
CA ILE A 264 15.82 -8.50 17.81
C ILE A 264 15.57 -9.66 16.84
N PRO A 265 14.40 -10.36 16.92
CA PRO A 265 14.13 -11.51 16.07
C PRO A 265 13.96 -11.13 14.61
N GLY A 266 14.28 -12.06 13.71
CA GLY A 266 14.28 -11.85 12.26
C GLY A 266 12.95 -11.34 11.70
N GLU A 267 11.81 -11.79 12.26
CA GLU A 267 10.47 -11.35 11.83
C GLU A 267 10.25 -9.83 12.00
N ARG A 268 11.01 -9.19 12.89
CA ARG A 268 10.97 -7.74 13.12
C ARG A 268 12.02 -6.98 12.33
N MET A 269 12.96 -7.68 11.69
CA MET A 269 14.06 -7.10 10.94
C MET A 269 13.72 -6.98 9.46
N LYS A 270 14.14 -5.86 8.83
CA LYS A 270 13.94 -5.68 7.39
C LYS A 270 14.64 -6.75 6.54
N ALA A 271 15.76 -7.29 7.03
CA ALA A 271 16.53 -8.32 6.35
C ALA A 271 16.05 -9.74 6.63
N GLY A 272 15.08 -9.94 7.54
CA GLY A 272 14.59 -11.26 7.93
C GLY A 272 15.57 -12.08 8.78
N THR A 273 16.71 -11.51 9.19
CA THR A 273 17.72 -12.15 10.05
C THR A 273 17.76 -11.51 11.42
N GLU A 274 17.98 -12.32 12.45
CA GLU A 274 18.15 -11.87 13.83
C GLU A 274 19.27 -10.85 13.96
N HIS A 275 19.08 -9.86 14.82
CA HIS A 275 20.07 -8.82 15.10
C HIS A 275 20.37 -8.72 16.59
N LEU A 276 21.62 -9.01 16.95
CA LEU A 276 22.15 -8.88 18.28
C LEU A 276 22.63 -7.44 18.51
N VAL A 277 22.10 -6.74 19.51
CA VAL A 277 22.49 -5.36 19.86
C VAL A 277 23.13 -5.34 21.24
N PRO A 278 24.48 -5.19 21.34
CA PRO A 278 25.12 -5.00 22.64
C PRO A 278 24.65 -3.69 23.28
N LEU A 279 24.30 -3.75 24.55
CA LEU A 279 23.81 -2.62 25.32
C LEU A 279 24.93 -2.08 26.22
N ALA A 280 25.27 -0.80 26.03
CA ALA A 280 26.15 -0.09 26.95
C ALA A 280 25.49 0.06 28.33
N ARG A 281 26.27 0.27 29.38
CA ARG A 281 25.79 0.46 30.75
C ARG A 281 24.70 1.52 30.86
N GLN A 282 24.82 2.62 30.14
CA GLN A 282 23.83 3.71 30.07
C GLN A 282 22.50 3.23 29.47
N ALA A 283 22.55 2.41 28.41
CA ALA A 283 21.36 1.83 27.79
C ALA A 283 20.64 0.84 28.75
N VAL A 284 21.41 0.02 29.49
CA VAL A 284 20.87 -0.87 30.53
C VAL A 284 20.18 -0.07 31.62
N ALA A 285 20.79 1.02 32.11
CA ALA A 285 20.19 1.88 33.13
C ALA A 285 18.86 2.50 32.68
N ILE A 286 18.78 2.97 31.41
CA ILE A 286 17.52 3.47 30.78
C ILE A 286 16.46 2.37 30.74
N LEU A 287 16.83 1.15 30.34
CA LEU A 287 15.91 0.02 30.29
C LEU A 287 15.40 -0.41 31.66
N GLN A 288 16.25 -0.35 32.71
CA GLN A 288 15.84 -0.60 34.12
C GLN A 288 14.81 0.45 34.56
N GLU A 289 15.03 1.73 34.26
CA GLU A 289 14.06 2.80 34.54
C GLU A 289 12.74 2.56 33.80
N LEU A 290 12.79 2.23 32.51
CA LEU A 290 11.61 1.90 31.69
C LEU A 290 10.85 0.69 32.28
N LYS A 291 11.55 -0.31 32.78
CA LYS A 291 10.92 -1.49 33.40
C LYS A 291 10.15 -1.10 34.65
N ALA A 292 10.70 -0.20 35.44
CA ALA A 292 10.03 0.33 36.66
C ALA A 292 8.77 1.16 36.29
N LEU A 293 8.81 1.93 35.16
CA LEU A 293 7.69 2.74 34.67
C LEU A 293 6.61 1.91 33.97
N GLY A 294 7.00 0.77 33.36
CA GLY A 294 6.21 0.07 32.31
C GLY A 294 4.96 -0.66 32.81
N GLY A 295 4.72 -0.85 34.13
CA GLY A 295 3.46 -1.38 34.67
C GLY A 295 2.97 -2.70 34.04
N GLY A 296 3.87 -3.65 33.73
CA GLY A 296 3.53 -5.00 33.30
C GLY A 296 3.19 -5.20 31.80
N SER A 297 3.36 -4.20 30.94
CA SER A 297 3.24 -4.40 29.49
C SER A 297 4.34 -5.29 28.95
N ARG A 298 4.04 -6.07 27.90
CA ARG A 298 5.06 -6.83 27.16
C ARG A 298 6.02 -5.93 26.35
N PHE A 299 5.57 -4.72 25.98
CA PHE A 299 6.37 -3.74 25.24
C PHE A 299 7.25 -2.93 26.19
N VAL A 300 8.46 -2.61 25.74
CA VAL A 300 9.35 -1.65 26.40
C VAL A 300 8.76 -0.25 26.36
N PHE A 301 8.10 0.09 25.24
CA PHE A 301 7.45 1.37 25.00
C PHE A 301 5.95 1.18 24.73
N PRO A 302 5.14 0.88 25.75
CA PRO A 302 3.70 0.71 25.57
C PRO A 302 3.04 2.04 25.20
N GLY A 303 2.06 1.97 24.29
CA GLY A 303 1.19 3.10 23.97
C GLY A 303 0.09 3.29 25.01
N ARG A 304 -0.88 4.19 24.73
CA ARG A 304 -2.09 4.35 25.56
C ARG A 304 -2.86 3.04 25.69
N ASN A 305 -3.00 2.30 24.59
CA ASN A 305 -3.38 0.89 24.65
C ASN A 305 -2.10 0.08 24.91
N ARG A 306 -2.02 -0.54 26.10
CA ARG A 306 -0.84 -1.26 26.58
C ARG A 306 -0.50 -2.52 25.79
N ASP A 307 -1.46 -3.02 24.98
CA ASP A 307 -1.27 -4.15 24.05
C ASP A 307 -0.62 -3.73 22.73
N LYS A 308 -0.39 -2.43 22.55
CA LYS A 308 0.26 -1.85 21.37
C LYS A 308 1.42 -0.96 21.79
N PRO A 309 2.48 -0.87 20.95
CA PRO A 309 3.58 0.05 21.21
C PRO A 309 3.16 1.51 20.95
N ILE A 310 4.02 2.46 21.33
CA ILE A 310 3.90 3.86 20.93
C ILE A 310 3.91 4.00 19.39
N SER A 311 3.36 5.12 18.91
CA SER A 311 3.34 5.42 17.46
C SER A 311 4.75 5.64 16.91
N ASN A 312 4.97 5.26 15.65
CA ASN A 312 6.19 5.57 14.88
C ASN A 312 6.52 7.07 14.87
N ASN A 313 5.51 7.93 14.99
CA ASN A 313 5.67 9.38 14.97
C ASN A 313 6.00 9.98 16.35
N THR A 314 5.92 9.21 17.44
CA THR A 314 6.11 9.74 18.80
C THR A 314 7.46 10.42 18.94
N MET A 315 8.55 9.76 18.58
CA MET A 315 9.90 10.33 18.64
C MET A 315 10.11 11.44 17.61
N LEU A 316 9.52 11.33 16.44
CA LEU A 316 9.60 12.39 15.41
C LEU A 316 8.95 13.68 15.89
N PHE A 317 7.75 13.60 16.46
CA PHE A 317 7.07 14.77 17.02
C PHE A 317 7.78 15.31 18.28
N ALA A 318 8.43 14.45 19.05
CA ALA A 318 9.27 14.90 20.17
C ALA A 318 10.45 15.75 19.67
N LEU A 319 11.16 15.30 18.63
CA LEU A 319 12.21 16.11 17.98
C LEU A 319 11.66 17.43 17.41
N TYR A 320 10.43 17.44 16.87
CA TYR A 320 9.80 18.67 16.39
C TYR A 320 9.53 19.68 17.51
N ARG A 321 9.06 19.20 18.70
CA ARG A 321 8.84 20.04 19.89
C ARG A 321 10.15 20.61 20.41
N LEU A 322 11.25 19.88 20.27
CA LEU A 322 12.60 20.34 20.61
C LEU A 322 13.21 21.31 19.57
N GLY A 323 12.48 21.67 18.47
CA GLY A 323 12.96 22.60 17.44
C GLY A 323 13.77 21.94 16.33
N TYR A 324 13.81 20.62 16.24
CA TYR A 324 14.57 19.87 15.22
C TYR A 324 13.74 19.42 14.02
N LYS A 325 12.58 20.05 13.76
CA LYS A 325 11.79 19.77 12.56
C LYS A 325 12.61 20.07 11.29
N GLY A 326 12.74 19.07 10.42
CA GLY A 326 13.54 19.16 9.18
C GLY A 326 15.05 19.10 9.39
N LYS A 327 15.54 19.07 10.64
CA LYS A 327 16.98 18.96 10.99
C LYS A 327 17.38 17.58 11.47
N MET A 328 16.48 16.85 12.13
CA MET A 328 16.75 15.53 12.70
C MET A 328 15.55 14.59 12.57
N THR A 329 15.84 13.31 12.36
CA THR A 329 14.87 12.22 12.35
C THR A 329 15.40 11.03 13.14
N GLY A 330 14.56 10.03 13.46
CA GLY A 330 15.04 8.79 14.07
C GLY A 330 16.11 8.07 13.24
N HIS A 331 16.03 8.18 11.91
CA HIS A 331 17.07 7.63 11.02
C HIS A 331 18.36 8.48 11.03
N GLY A 332 18.23 9.77 11.31
CA GLY A 332 19.39 10.67 11.43
C GLY A 332 20.38 10.25 12.51
N PHE A 333 19.91 9.67 13.63
CA PHE A 333 20.81 9.16 14.69
C PHE A 333 21.76 8.09 14.17
N ARG A 334 21.31 7.24 13.26
CA ARG A 334 22.16 6.20 12.63
C ARG A 334 23.24 6.81 11.75
N ALA A 335 22.88 7.87 11.00
CA ALA A 335 23.83 8.57 10.13
C ALA A 335 24.91 9.28 10.98
N VAL A 336 24.50 9.98 12.05
CA VAL A 336 25.46 10.65 12.96
C VAL A 336 26.36 9.65 13.65
N ALA A 337 25.81 8.57 14.23
CA ALA A 337 26.59 7.54 14.89
C ALA A 337 27.61 6.89 13.92
N SER A 338 27.15 6.53 12.71
CA SER A 338 28.03 5.97 11.67
C SER A 338 29.18 6.93 11.32
N THR A 339 28.88 8.22 11.12
CA THR A 339 29.90 9.23 10.80
C THR A 339 30.93 9.33 11.92
N VAL A 340 30.49 9.55 13.15
CA VAL A 340 31.40 9.73 14.29
C VAL A 340 32.23 8.48 14.56
N LEU A 341 31.62 7.29 14.51
CA LEU A 341 32.35 6.04 14.75
C LEU A 341 33.41 5.77 13.65
N ASN A 342 33.12 6.10 12.39
CA ASN A 342 34.11 6.02 11.31
C ASN A 342 35.25 7.03 11.52
N GLU A 343 34.97 8.26 11.92
CA GLU A 343 35.97 9.29 12.23
C GLU A 343 36.85 8.91 13.43
N GLN A 344 36.29 8.17 14.39
CA GLN A 344 37.02 7.60 15.53
C GLN A 344 37.86 6.38 15.15
N GLY A 345 37.82 5.90 13.93
CA GLY A 345 38.65 4.81 13.43
C GLY A 345 38.12 3.40 13.73
N TRP A 346 36.83 3.25 14.11
CA TRP A 346 36.24 1.92 14.25
C TRP A 346 36.14 1.24 12.90
N ARG A 347 36.31 -0.08 12.87
CA ARG A 347 36.24 -0.86 11.64
C ARG A 347 34.86 -0.74 10.97
N ALA A 348 34.84 -0.44 9.69
CA ALA A 348 33.60 -0.30 8.93
C ALA A 348 32.67 -1.54 9.03
N ASP A 349 33.23 -2.76 8.98
CA ASP A 349 32.46 -4.00 9.11
C ASP A 349 31.71 -4.09 10.45
N VAL A 350 32.33 -3.61 11.53
CA VAL A 350 31.75 -3.60 12.89
C VAL A 350 30.60 -2.60 12.96
N ILE A 351 30.78 -1.41 12.36
CA ILE A 351 29.75 -0.36 12.28
C ILE A 351 28.58 -0.83 11.42
N GLU A 352 28.85 -1.35 10.22
CA GLU A 352 27.81 -1.85 9.30
C GLU A 352 27.00 -3.00 9.92
N ARG A 353 27.68 -3.90 10.65
CA ARG A 353 27.01 -4.98 11.38
C ARG A 353 26.11 -4.46 12.50
N GLN A 354 26.56 -3.42 13.26
CA GLN A 354 25.74 -2.75 14.27
C GLN A 354 24.54 -2.03 13.66
N LEU A 355 24.69 -1.48 12.47
CA LEU A 355 23.60 -0.87 11.71
C LEU A 355 22.66 -1.91 11.08
N ALA A 356 22.91 -3.20 11.19
CA ALA A 356 22.17 -4.25 10.51
C ALA A 356 21.98 -3.96 9.00
N HIS A 357 23.05 -3.48 8.36
CA HIS A 357 23.09 -3.32 6.92
C HIS A 357 23.44 -4.67 6.28
N CYS A 358 22.70 -5.04 5.23
CA CYS A 358 23.05 -6.19 4.43
C CYS A 358 24.32 -5.89 3.64
N GLU A 359 25.28 -6.83 3.63
CA GLU A 359 26.45 -6.75 2.75
C GLU A 359 25.97 -6.65 1.29
N ARG A 360 26.41 -5.63 0.58
CA ARG A 360 26.02 -5.39 -0.83
C ARG A 360 26.70 -6.36 -1.79
N ASN A 361 27.85 -6.89 -1.39
CA ASN A 361 28.57 -7.90 -2.15
C ASN A 361 28.01 -9.27 -1.74
N GLU A 362 27.22 -9.89 -2.62
CA GLU A 362 26.58 -11.20 -2.38
C GLU A 362 27.59 -12.28 -2.02
N VAL A 363 28.77 -12.29 -2.65
CA VAL A 363 29.86 -13.23 -2.37
C VAL A 363 30.40 -12.98 -0.95
N ARG A 364 30.71 -11.74 -0.59
CA ARG A 364 31.19 -11.39 0.76
C ARG A 364 30.13 -11.68 1.82
N GLY A 365 28.87 -11.40 1.55
CA GLY A 365 27.74 -11.69 2.45
C GLY A 365 27.54 -13.18 2.70
N ALA A 366 27.78 -14.02 1.70
CA ALA A 366 27.66 -15.47 1.84
C ALA A 366 28.77 -16.07 2.75
N TYR A 367 29.95 -15.46 2.76
CA TYR A 367 31.10 -15.97 3.52
C TYR A 367 31.32 -15.27 4.87
N ASN A 368 30.93 -13.98 5.01
CA ASN A 368 31.15 -13.22 6.23
C ASN A 368 29.90 -13.24 7.13
N ARG A 369 29.80 -14.26 7.96
CA ARG A 369 28.76 -14.41 9.01
C ARG A 369 29.20 -13.94 10.38
N ALA A 370 30.35 -13.26 10.44
CA ALA A 370 30.90 -12.81 11.72
C ALA A 370 30.00 -11.76 12.38
N GLU A 371 29.69 -11.96 13.65
CA GLU A 371 28.86 -11.04 14.45
C GLU A 371 29.68 -9.91 15.09
N TYR A 372 31.01 -10.06 15.18
CA TYR A 372 31.92 -9.14 15.87
C TYR A 372 31.43 -8.68 17.25
N LEU A 373 30.73 -9.57 18.01
CA LEU A 373 29.95 -9.18 19.18
C LEU A 373 30.81 -8.51 20.24
N ALA A 374 31.99 -9.06 20.55
CA ALA A 374 32.89 -8.49 21.56
C ALA A 374 33.43 -7.10 21.13
N GLU A 375 33.75 -6.92 19.85
CA GLU A 375 34.23 -5.63 19.33
C GLU A 375 33.09 -4.61 19.29
N ARG A 376 31.88 -5.05 18.89
CA ARG A 376 30.66 -4.22 18.92
C ARG A 376 30.32 -3.79 20.36
N ALA A 377 30.42 -4.66 21.34
CA ALA A 377 30.20 -4.31 22.74
C ALA A 377 31.15 -3.19 23.22
N ARG A 378 32.44 -3.29 22.87
CA ARG A 378 33.41 -2.23 23.16
C ARG A 378 33.07 -0.93 22.43
N MET A 379 32.72 -1.01 21.15
CA MET A 379 32.33 0.16 20.33
C MET A 379 31.08 0.84 20.91
N MET A 380 30.05 0.07 21.29
CA MET A 380 28.81 0.61 21.84
C MET A 380 29.01 1.26 23.21
N GLN A 381 29.91 0.72 24.04
CA GLN A 381 30.26 1.36 25.30
C GLN A 381 31.03 2.66 25.07
N ALA A 382 32.04 2.65 24.18
CA ALA A 382 32.78 3.85 23.82
C ALA A 382 31.89 4.95 23.24
N TRP A 383 30.91 4.56 22.38
CA TRP A 383 29.90 5.47 21.86
C TRP A 383 29.05 6.09 22.96
N ALA A 384 28.57 5.29 23.91
CA ALA A 384 27.74 5.76 25.02
C ALA A 384 28.52 6.72 25.93
N ASP A 385 29.80 6.42 26.23
CA ASP A 385 30.67 7.29 27.02
C ASP A 385 30.95 8.61 26.28
N HIS A 386 31.13 8.56 24.95
CA HIS A 386 31.25 9.75 24.11
C HIS A 386 29.98 10.63 24.14
N VAL A 387 28.80 10.03 23.99
CA VAL A 387 27.49 10.73 24.09
C VAL A 387 27.35 11.42 25.46
N ASP A 388 27.68 10.74 26.55
CA ASP A 388 27.65 11.31 27.90
C ASP A 388 28.61 12.51 28.05
N ALA A 389 29.81 12.38 27.53
CA ALA A 389 30.79 13.45 27.57
C ALA A 389 30.34 14.70 26.78
N LEU A 390 29.77 14.50 25.59
CA LEU A 390 29.20 15.58 24.77
C LEU A 390 28.03 16.28 25.48
N ALA A 391 27.13 15.52 26.10
CA ALA A 391 25.99 16.06 26.83
C ALA A 391 26.43 16.94 28.03
N LYS A 392 27.54 16.57 28.69
CA LYS A 392 28.14 17.31 29.81
C LYS A 392 28.99 18.51 29.38
N GLY A 393 29.15 18.74 28.06
CA GLY A 393 29.95 19.86 27.55
C GLY A 393 31.44 19.65 27.57
N ALA A 394 31.95 18.42 27.77
CA ALA A 394 33.35 18.11 27.67
C ALA A 394 33.84 18.29 26.21
N LYS A 395 35.01 18.89 26.04
CA LYS A 395 35.72 18.86 24.74
C LYS A 395 36.23 17.41 24.54
N VAL A 396 35.57 16.68 23.68
CA VAL A 396 36.02 15.33 23.34
C VAL A 396 37.09 15.44 22.28
N LEU A 397 38.33 15.08 22.67
CA LEU A 397 39.42 14.85 21.71
C LEU A 397 39.06 13.58 20.90
N PRO A 398 39.38 13.56 19.59
CA PRO A 398 39.15 12.35 18.80
C PRO A 398 39.92 11.17 19.40
N PHE A 399 39.21 10.11 19.76
CA PHE A 399 39.81 8.88 20.25
C PHE A 399 40.49 8.18 19.09
N LYS A 400 41.83 8.09 19.09
CA LYS A 400 42.51 7.19 18.18
C LYS A 400 42.27 5.77 18.69
N ALA A 401 41.59 4.94 17.88
CA ALA A 401 41.54 3.51 18.12
C ALA A 401 42.98 2.97 18.19
N ALA A 402 43.30 2.29 19.28
CA ALA A 402 44.59 1.62 19.45
C ALA A 402 44.65 0.34 18.60
#